data_6a2a58372e536163e327ff0776a5dd06
#
_entry.id   6a2a58372e536163e327ff0776a5dd06
#
_cell.length_a   1.000
_cell.length_b   1.000
_cell.length_c   1.000
_cell.angle_alpha   90.00
_cell.angle_beta   90.00
_cell.angle_gamma   90.00
#
_symmetry.space_group_name_H-M   'P 1'
#
loop_
_entity.id
_entity.type
_entity.pdbx_description
1 polymer ?
#
loop_
_entity_poly.entity_id
_entity_poly.type
_entity_poly.pdbx_seq_one_letter_code
_entity_poly.pdbx_strand_id
1 'polypeptide(L)'
;MTRIWKKFIDLSLKEFNRIYDYLNVHFESYRGESAYSDQMKDVIKMLDEKGITQVSEGAKVIDLEDEGAGFALVEKSNGSSMYITRDIATFLYRMKTYDFTKALYVVASEQILHFKQLFAIMKKLGVDKKYLDGAKHIPYGMVSLPTGKMSTRLRKCSKSRRPYKRMYIKNKTNIG
;
A
#
# COMPACT_ATOMS: atom_id res chain seq x y z
N MET A 1 4.20 18.78 8.75
CA MET A 1 4.42 17.56 9.58
C MET A 1 4.74 17.95 11.01
N THR A 2 4.00 17.45 12.02
CA THR A 2 4.23 17.85 13.42
C THR A 2 5.50 17.18 13.98
N ARG A 3 6.22 17.88 14.91
CA ARG A 3 7.40 17.36 15.60
C ARG A 3 7.13 16.01 16.30
N ILE A 4 5.94 15.83 16.83
CA ILE A 4 5.50 14.60 17.51
C ILE A 4 5.43 13.43 16.51
N TRP A 5 4.82 13.63 15.33
CA TRP A 5 4.70 12.61 14.31
C TRP A 5 6.08 12.10 13.83
N LYS A 6 7.04 13.01 13.61
CA LYS A 6 8.40 12.64 13.24
C LYS A 6 9.06 11.74 14.31
N LYS A 7 8.90 12.11 15.59
CA LYS A 7 9.42 11.31 16.70
C LYS A 7 8.82 9.90 16.75
N PHE A 8 7.52 9.74 16.47
CA PHE A 8 6.89 8.42 16.39
C PHE A 8 7.43 7.59 15.23
N ILE A 9 7.64 8.18 14.06
CA ILE A 9 8.24 7.49 12.91
C ILE A 9 9.65 7.01 13.26
N ASP A 10 10.49 7.87 13.81
CA ASP A 10 11.88 7.53 14.20
C ASP A 10 11.93 6.37 15.19
N LEU A 11 11.05 6.37 16.20
CA LEU A 11 10.96 5.28 17.17
C LEU A 11 10.46 3.97 16.53
N SER A 12 9.46 4.05 15.64
CA SER A 12 8.92 2.88 14.94
C SER A 12 9.95 2.27 14.01
N LEU A 13 10.69 3.09 13.25
CA LEU A 13 11.73 2.62 12.35
C LEU A 13 12.88 1.92 13.10
N LYS A 14 13.26 2.41 14.30
CA LYS A 14 14.25 1.72 15.14
C LYS A 14 13.81 0.30 15.50
N GLU A 15 12.55 0.11 15.91
CA GLU A 15 12.03 -1.22 16.24
C GLU A 15 11.87 -2.11 14.98
N PHE A 16 11.45 -1.55 13.86
CA PHE A 16 11.34 -2.29 12.61
C PHE A 16 12.72 -2.74 12.11
N ASN A 17 13.70 -1.85 12.07
CA ASN A 17 15.06 -2.18 11.65
C ASN A 17 15.67 -3.28 12.53
N ARG A 18 15.46 -3.24 13.84
CA ARG A 18 15.90 -4.32 14.73
C ARG A 18 15.31 -5.69 14.37
N ILE A 19 14.07 -5.73 13.89
CA ILE A 19 13.45 -6.97 13.40
C ILE A 19 13.99 -7.35 12.02
N TYR A 20 14.17 -6.40 11.14
CA TYR A 20 14.74 -6.62 9.80
C TYR A 20 16.17 -7.16 9.90
N ASP A 21 17.01 -6.57 10.74
CA ASP A 21 18.36 -7.06 11.01
C ASP A 21 18.36 -8.50 11.53
N TYR A 22 17.43 -8.81 12.46
CA TYR A 22 17.28 -10.17 12.97
C TYR A 22 16.87 -11.19 11.88
N LEU A 23 16.10 -10.74 10.90
CA LEU A 23 15.64 -11.55 9.76
C LEU A 23 16.61 -11.51 8.58
N ASN A 24 17.71 -10.76 8.67
CA ASN A 24 18.64 -10.48 7.59
C ASN A 24 17.95 -9.89 6.35
N VAL A 25 17.03 -8.93 6.58
CA VAL A 25 16.29 -8.23 5.54
C VAL A 25 16.78 -6.78 5.49
N HIS A 26 17.18 -6.33 4.30
CA HIS A 26 17.67 -4.97 4.06
C HIS A 26 16.84 -4.31 2.97
N PHE A 27 16.68 -2.98 3.08
CA PHE A 27 15.93 -2.17 2.12
C PHE A 27 16.80 -1.01 1.62
N GLU A 28 16.78 -0.76 0.33
CA GLU A 28 17.48 0.36 -0.30
C GLU A 28 16.76 1.69 -0.05
N SER A 29 15.47 1.66 0.27
CA SER A 29 14.68 2.87 0.47
C SER A 29 13.57 2.70 1.49
N TYR A 30 13.40 3.71 2.35
CA TYR A 30 12.32 3.84 3.34
C TYR A 30 11.39 5.01 2.99
N ARG A 31 10.92 5.07 1.74
CA ARG A 31 10.04 6.13 1.29
C ARG A 31 8.58 5.81 1.63
N GLY A 32 8.10 6.36 2.73
CA GLY A 32 6.73 6.14 3.21
C GLY A 32 5.68 6.98 2.45
N GLU A 33 4.42 6.69 2.67
CA GLU A 33 3.26 7.32 2.03
C GLU A 33 3.23 8.85 2.13
N SER A 34 3.70 9.42 3.23
CA SER A 34 3.74 10.87 3.46
C SER A 34 4.61 11.64 2.45
N ALA A 35 5.55 10.95 1.80
CA ALA A 35 6.40 11.56 0.75
C ALA A 35 5.63 11.90 -0.52
N TYR A 36 4.40 11.44 -0.67
CA TYR A 36 3.55 11.66 -1.84
C TYR A 36 2.37 12.59 -1.56
N SER A 37 2.22 13.09 -0.32
CA SER A 37 1.06 13.88 0.10
C SER A 37 0.88 15.17 -0.71
N ASP A 38 1.97 15.81 -1.10
CA ASP A 38 1.95 17.06 -1.86
C ASP A 38 1.51 16.85 -3.33
N GLN A 39 1.62 15.62 -3.84
CA GLN A 39 1.26 15.27 -5.23
C GLN A 39 -0.22 14.90 -5.40
N MET A 40 -0.97 14.76 -4.30
CA MET A 40 -2.34 14.23 -4.36
C MET A 40 -3.30 15.16 -5.12
N LYS A 41 -3.12 16.48 -5.00
CA LYS A 41 -3.92 17.45 -5.76
C LYS A 41 -3.64 17.37 -7.26
N ASP A 42 -2.40 17.19 -7.64
CA ASP A 42 -1.98 17.06 -9.04
C ASP A 42 -2.54 15.76 -9.64
N VAL A 43 -2.58 14.67 -8.85
CA VAL A 43 -3.22 13.42 -9.27
C VAL A 43 -4.71 13.60 -9.52
N ILE A 44 -5.45 14.25 -8.60
CA ILE A 44 -6.88 14.51 -8.81
C ILE A 44 -7.10 15.35 -10.08
N LYS A 45 -6.32 16.41 -10.26
CA LYS A 45 -6.40 17.25 -11.45
C LYS A 45 -6.14 16.44 -12.73
N MET A 46 -5.12 15.60 -12.74
CA MET A 46 -4.81 14.72 -13.87
C MET A 46 -5.95 13.75 -14.17
N LEU A 47 -6.60 13.16 -13.15
CA LEU A 47 -7.76 12.28 -13.31
C LEU A 47 -8.95 13.03 -13.92
N ASP A 48 -9.21 14.27 -13.47
CA ASP A 48 -10.27 15.13 -14.01
C ASP A 48 -9.99 15.52 -15.47
N GLU A 49 -8.76 15.94 -15.78
CA GLU A 49 -8.34 16.29 -17.16
C GLU A 49 -8.43 15.12 -18.14
N LYS A 50 -8.27 13.90 -17.65
CA LYS A 50 -8.47 12.67 -18.43
C LYS A 50 -9.96 12.29 -18.59
N GLY A 51 -10.87 12.99 -17.90
CA GLY A 51 -12.30 12.75 -17.98
C GLY A 51 -12.75 11.38 -17.44
N ILE A 52 -11.96 10.78 -16.54
CA ILE A 52 -12.27 9.46 -15.96
C ILE A 52 -12.92 9.54 -14.59
N THR A 53 -13.03 10.75 -14.01
CA THR A 53 -13.74 10.99 -12.75
C THR A 53 -15.19 11.37 -13.01
N GLN A 54 -16.06 11.02 -12.07
CA GLN A 54 -17.45 11.48 -12.01
C GLN A 54 -17.80 11.86 -10.58
N VAL A 55 -18.80 12.73 -10.41
CA VAL A 55 -19.31 13.15 -9.11
C VAL A 55 -20.45 12.25 -8.69
N SER A 56 -20.34 11.62 -7.54
CA SER A 56 -21.39 10.82 -6.91
C SER A 56 -21.54 11.26 -5.45
N GLU A 57 -22.73 11.71 -5.07
CA GLU A 57 -23.04 12.21 -3.70
C GLU A 57 -22.02 13.28 -3.21
N GLY A 58 -21.57 14.15 -4.12
CA GLY A 58 -20.57 15.19 -3.83
C GLY A 58 -19.13 14.70 -3.73
N ALA A 59 -18.87 13.41 -3.85
CA ALA A 59 -17.54 12.83 -3.86
C ALA A 59 -17.09 12.54 -5.30
N LYS A 60 -15.78 12.51 -5.55
CA LYS A 60 -15.23 12.08 -6.85
C LYS A 60 -14.94 10.59 -6.84
N VAL A 61 -15.49 9.89 -7.81
CA VAL A 61 -15.32 8.45 -8.01
C VAL A 61 -14.88 8.16 -9.44
N ILE A 62 -14.28 7.00 -9.63
CA ILE A 62 -13.96 6.44 -10.96
C ILE A 62 -14.78 5.16 -11.10
N ASP A 63 -15.51 5.05 -12.20
CA ASP A 63 -16.22 3.83 -12.57
C ASP A 63 -15.24 2.82 -13.14
N LEU A 64 -15.20 1.63 -12.54
CA LEU A 64 -14.33 0.51 -12.91
C LEU A 64 -15.12 -0.79 -13.06
N GLU A 65 -16.43 -0.69 -13.34
CA GLU A 65 -17.29 -1.86 -13.52
C GLU A 65 -16.86 -2.71 -14.71
N ASP A 66 -16.39 -2.08 -15.79
CA ASP A 66 -15.81 -2.72 -16.96
C ASP A 66 -14.56 -3.57 -16.65
N GLU A 67 -13.85 -3.23 -15.58
CA GLU A 67 -12.71 -3.99 -15.05
C GLU A 67 -13.13 -4.93 -13.89
N GLY A 68 -14.42 -4.99 -13.57
CA GLY A 68 -14.97 -5.78 -12.46
C GLY A 68 -14.47 -5.34 -11.10
N ALA A 69 -14.15 -4.04 -10.92
CA ALA A 69 -13.61 -3.46 -9.71
C ALA A 69 -14.55 -2.45 -9.03
N GLY A 70 -15.80 -2.29 -9.56
CA GLY A 70 -16.81 -1.39 -9.04
C GLY A 70 -16.37 0.07 -9.09
N PHE A 71 -16.79 0.87 -8.11
CA PHE A 71 -16.44 2.29 -8.04
C PHE A 71 -15.26 2.53 -7.11
N ALA A 72 -14.27 3.31 -7.55
CA ALA A 72 -13.15 3.74 -6.73
C ALA A 72 -13.33 5.18 -6.26
N LEU A 73 -13.41 5.41 -4.96
CA LEU A 73 -13.48 6.74 -4.36
C LEU A 73 -12.09 7.37 -4.34
N VAL A 74 -11.90 8.49 -5.05
CA VAL A 74 -10.60 9.20 -5.13
C VAL A 74 -10.55 10.47 -4.30
N GLU A 75 -11.69 11.15 -4.12
CA GLU A 75 -11.82 12.34 -3.28
C GLU A 75 -13.17 12.35 -2.59
N LYS A 76 -13.19 12.64 -1.29
CA LYS A 76 -14.42 12.78 -0.51
C LYS A 76 -15.13 14.10 -0.81
N SER A 77 -16.42 14.20 -0.46
CA SER A 77 -17.22 15.41 -0.61
C SER A 77 -16.65 16.64 0.12
N ASN A 78 -15.83 16.45 1.15
CA ASN A 78 -15.12 17.53 1.85
C ASN A 78 -13.75 17.88 1.24
N GLY A 79 -13.44 17.39 0.06
CA GLY A 79 -12.17 17.62 -0.65
C GLY A 79 -10.95 16.84 -0.10
N SER A 80 -11.17 15.91 0.82
CA SER A 80 -10.09 15.07 1.33
C SER A 80 -9.78 13.93 0.35
N SER A 81 -8.52 13.82 -0.05
CA SER A 81 -8.05 12.73 -0.92
C SER A 81 -8.09 11.38 -0.20
N MET A 82 -8.29 10.32 -0.96
CA MET A 82 -8.32 8.94 -0.47
C MET A 82 -6.94 8.26 -0.55
N TYR A 83 -6.81 7.10 0.10
CA TYR A 83 -5.57 6.30 0.05
C TYR A 83 -5.20 5.91 -1.38
N ILE A 84 -6.19 5.57 -2.21
CA ILE A 84 -5.96 5.19 -3.60
C ILE A 84 -5.31 6.31 -4.41
N THR A 85 -5.66 7.57 -4.15
CA THR A 85 -5.05 8.75 -4.80
C THR A 85 -3.56 8.84 -4.49
N ARG A 86 -3.16 8.50 -3.26
CA ARG A 86 -1.76 8.44 -2.84
C ARG A 86 -1.03 7.28 -3.51
N ASP A 87 -1.68 6.14 -3.66
CA ASP A 87 -1.09 4.98 -4.34
C ASP A 87 -0.93 5.21 -5.84
N ILE A 88 -1.84 5.99 -6.48
CA ILE A 88 -1.66 6.48 -7.85
C ILE A 88 -0.39 7.35 -7.94
N ALA A 89 -0.22 8.34 -7.05
CA ALA A 89 0.97 9.17 -6.99
C ALA A 89 2.25 8.31 -6.81
N THR A 90 2.18 7.31 -5.93
CA THR A 90 3.29 6.39 -5.67
C THR A 90 3.63 5.55 -6.89
N PHE A 91 2.63 5.05 -7.62
CA PHE A 91 2.84 4.27 -8.84
C PHE A 91 3.54 5.13 -9.91
N LEU A 92 3.01 6.32 -10.17
CA LEU A 92 3.59 7.27 -11.15
C LEU A 92 5.01 7.66 -10.79
N TYR A 93 5.29 7.91 -9.49
CA TYR A 93 6.64 8.15 -9.01
C TYR A 93 7.58 6.98 -9.28
N ARG A 94 7.17 5.76 -8.96
CA ARG A 94 7.98 4.54 -9.19
C ARG A 94 8.27 4.33 -10.66
N MET A 95 7.27 4.53 -11.50
CA MET A 95 7.39 4.46 -12.95
C MET A 95 8.47 5.43 -13.46
N LYS A 96 8.38 6.70 -13.05
CA LYS A 96 9.32 7.76 -13.47
C LYS A 96 10.72 7.58 -12.90
N THR A 97 10.84 7.10 -11.66
CA THR A 97 12.12 7.06 -10.93
C THR A 97 12.91 5.78 -11.22
N TYR A 98 12.22 4.64 -11.33
CA TYR A 98 12.88 3.35 -11.43
C TYR A 98 12.77 2.70 -12.81
N ASP A 99 11.92 3.23 -13.69
CA ASP A 99 11.62 2.62 -15.02
C ASP A 99 11.50 1.08 -14.94
N PHE A 100 10.72 0.62 -13.96
CA PHE A 100 10.72 -0.76 -13.53
C PHE A 100 10.18 -1.73 -14.60
N THR A 101 10.75 -2.92 -14.66
CA THR A 101 10.20 -4.06 -15.41
C THR A 101 9.19 -4.83 -14.57
N LYS A 102 9.40 -4.89 -13.24
CA LYS A 102 8.48 -5.51 -12.28
C LYS A 102 8.34 -4.64 -11.03
N ALA A 103 7.10 -4.47 -10.57
CA ALA A 103 6.76 -3.83 -9.30
C ALA A 103 5.85 -4.78 -8.50
N LEU A 104 6.42 -5.43 -7.49
CA LEU A 104 5.71 -6.39 -6.65
C LEU A 104 5.21 -5.70 -5.39
N TYR A 105 3.88 -5.62 -5.24
CA TYR A 105 3.21 -5.07 -4.07
C TYR A 105 2.90 -6.20 -3.10
N VAL A 106 3.80 -6.43 -2.13
CA VAL A 106 3.64 -7.47 -1.12
C VAL A 106 2.79 -6.92 0.02
N VAL A 107 1.47 -7.11 -0.08
CA VAL A 107 0.48 -6.54 0.84
C VAL A 107 -0.59 -7.59 1.16
N ALA A 108 -1.19 -7.50 2.37
CA ALA A 108 -2.16 -8.48 2.84
C ALA A 108 -3.37 -8.64 1.89
N SER A 109 -3.93 -9.86 1.86
CA SER A 109 -5.05 -10.25 0.99
C SER A 109 -6.32 -9.39 1.16
N GLU A 110 -6.49 -8.73 2.30
CA GLU A 110 -7.58 -7.76 2.53
C GLU A 110 -7.54 -6.56 1.54
N GLN A 111 -6.41 -6.34 0.85
CA GLN A 111 -6.20 -5.24 -0.09
C GLN A 111 -6.35 -5.67 -1.57
N ILE A 112 -6.84 -6.88 -1.85
CA ILE A 112 -6.98 -7.37 -3.24
C ILE A 112 -7.82 -6.42 -4.10
N LEU A 113 -9.00 -6.00 -3.60
CA LEU A 113 -9.86 -5.07 -4.34
C LEU A 113 -9.18 -3.72 -4.56
N HIS A 114 -8.49 -3.19 -3.56
CA HIS A 114 -7.77 -1.92 -3.65
C HIS A 114 -6.70 -1.95 -4.77
N PHE A 115 -5.89 -3.01 -4.85
CA PHE A 115 -4.90 -3.14 -5.93
C PHE A 115 -5.53 -3.40 -7.29
N LYS A 116 -6.65 -4.14 -7.34
CA LYS A 116 -7.41 -4.29 -8.57
C LYS A 116 -7.89 -2.94 -9.08
N GLN A 117 -8.43 -2.09 -8.21
CA GLN A 117 -8.85 -0.73 -8.53
C GLN A 117 -7.66 0.13 -8.97
N LEU A 118 -6.54 0.10 -8.25
CA LEU A 118 -5.33 0.85 -8.59
C LEU A 118 -4.87 0.53 -10.02
N PHE A 119 -4.72 -0.75 -10.37
CA PHE A 119 -4.24 -1.14 -11.70
C PHE A 119 -5.25 -0.81 -12.81
N ALA A 120 -6.56 -0.92 -12.54
CA ALA A 120 -7.61 -0.52 -13.46
C ALA A 120 -7.58 1.01 -13.73
N ILE A 121 -7.36 1.82 -12.69
CA ILE A 121 -7.20 3.28 -12.84
C ILE A 121 -5.96 3.60 -13.68
N MET A 122 -4.82 2.93 -13.43
CA MET A 122 -3.60 3.15 -14.21
C MET A 122 -3.82 2.79 -15.69
N LYS A 123 -4.59 1.75 -15.98
CA LYS A 123 -5.00 1.39 -17.34
C LYS A 123 -5.87 2.47 -17.99
N LYS A 124 -6.89 2.99 -17.28
CA LYS A 124 -7.73 4.11 -17.76
C LYS A 124 -6.95 5.42 -17.96
N LEU A 125 -5.91 5.65 -17.19
CA LEU A 125 -4.98 6.77 -17.38
C LEU A 125 -4.12 6.64 -18.63
N GLY A 126 -4.08 5.46 -19.27
CA GLY A 126 -3.27 5.19 -20.46
C GLY A 126 -1.80 4.94 -20.13
N VAL A 127 -1.51 4.40 -18.95
CA VAL A 127 -0.15 3.98 -18.60
C VAL A 127 0.32 2.87 -19.54
N ASP A 128 1.58 2.95 -19.95
CA ASP A 128 2.20 1.97 -20.85
C ASP A 128 2.02 0.54 -20.33
N LYS A 129 1.68 -0.35 -21.26
CA LYS A 129 1.45 -1.77 -20.98
C LYS A 129 2.63 -2.44 -20.28
N LYS A 130 3.86 -2.03 -20.56
CA LYS A 130 5.08 -2.48 -19.87
C LYS A 130 4.93 -2.41 -18.35
N TYR A 131 4.45 -1.28 -17.83
CA TYR A 131 4.30 -1.08 -16.39
C TYR A 131 3.09 -1.80 -15.82
N LEU A 132 1.99 -1.86 -16.58
CA LEU A 132 0.77 -2.57 -16.17
C LEU A 132 1.03 -4.08 -16.05
N ASP A 133 1.69 -4.68 -17.03
CA ASP A 133 2.04 -6.10 -17.03
C ASP A 133 3.08 -6.44 -15.94
N GLY A 134 3.96 -5.47 -15.63
CA GLY A 134 4.99 -5.60 -14.61
C GLY A 134 4.50 -5.42 -13.18
N ALA A 135 3.40 -4.69 -12.97
CA ALA A 135 2.87 -4.41 -11.63
C ALA A 135 1.97 -5.55 -11.14
N LYS A 136 2.30 -6.13 -9.98
CA LYS A 136 1.53 -7.25 -9.42
C LYS A 136 1.34 -7.11 -7.93
N HIS A 137 0.12 -7.34 -7.47
CA HIS A 137 -0.17 -7.56 -6.06
C HIS A 137 0.19 -9.00 -5.69
N ILE A 138 1.02 -9.15 -4.68
CA ILE A 138 1.40 -10.44 -4.10
C ILE A 138 0.73 -10.54 -2.72
N PRO A 139 -0.49 -11.08 -2.66
CA PRO A 139 -1.24 -11.15 -1.41
C PRO A 139 -0.67 -12.20 -0.48
N TYR A 140 -0.62 -11.87 0.81
CA TYR A 140 -0.31 -12.83 1.86
C TYR A 140 -1.43 -12.89 2.90
N GLY A 141 -1.58 -14.05 3.56
CA GLY A 141 -2.57 -14.26 4.60
C GLY A 141 -2.22 -13.53 5.90
N MET A 142 -3.24 -13.10 6.64
CA MET A 142 -3.03 -12.44 7.93
C MET A 142 -2.54 -13.43 8.99
N VAL A 143 -1.53 -13.01 9.76
CA VAL A 143 -1.11 -13.74 10.96
C VAL A 143 -2.11 -13.44 12.08
N SER A 144 -2.73 -14.50 12.63
CA SER A 144 -3.67 -14.38 13.72
C SER A 144 -3.21 -15.17 14.94
N LEU A 145 -3.71 -14.79 16.10
CA LEU A 145 -3.56 -15.57 17.33
C LEU A 145 -4.70 -16.63 17.39
N PRO A 146 -4.56 -17.71 18.18
CA PRO A 146 -5.67 -18.65 18.42
C PRO A 146 -6.94 -17.94 18.93
N THR A 147 -6.80 -16.79 19.56
CA THR A 147 -7.88 -15.95 20.08
C THR A 147 -8.47 -14.97 19.05
N GLY A 148 -8.03 -15.04 17.78
CA GLY A 148 -8.47 -14.18 16.68
C GLY A 148 -7.45 -13.18 16.20
N LYS A 149 -7.90 -12.17 15.45
CA LYS A 149 -7.05 -11.14 14.82
C LYS A 149 -6.23 -10.36 15.87
N MET A 150 -4.93 -10.22 15.62
CA MET A 150 -4.07 -9.33 16.45
C MET A 150 -4.53 -7.88 16.34
N SER A 151 -4.65 -7.21 17.47
CA SER A 151 -5.03 -5.79 17.53
C SER A 151 -4.29 -5.07 18.65
N THR A 152 -3.56 -4.04 18.28
CA THR A 152 -2.90 -3.14 19.24
C THR A 152 -3.91 -2.33 20.05
N ARG A 153 -5.04 -1.94 19.44
CA ARG A 153 -6.12 -1.19 20.10
C ARG A 153 -6.78 -2.00 21.22
N LEU A 154 -6.92 -3.29 21.04
CA LEU A 154 -7.50 -4.21 22.03
C LEU A 154 -6.43 -4.83 22.94
N ARG A 155 -5.17 -4.37 22.88
CA ARG A 155 -4.02 -4.97 23.58
C ARG A 155 -3.85 -6.47 23.33
N LYS A 156 -4.49 -7.00 22.25
CA LYS A 156 -4.36 -8.39 21.80
C LYS A 156 -3.16 -8.52 20.86
N CYS A 157 -1.98 -8.17 21.33
CA CYS A 157 -0.74 -8.39 20.61
C CYS A 157 0.23 -9.12 21.53
N SER A 158 0.93 -10.11 20.99
CA SER A 158 2.01 -10.76 21.73
C SER A 158 3.19 -9.80 21.83
N LYS A 159 3.48 -9.30 23.03
CA LYS A 159 4.73 -8.54 23.32
C LYS A 159 5.96 -9.44 23.30
N SER A 160 5.80 -10.76 23.10
CA SER A 160 6.92 -11.69 23.20
C SER A 160 7.61 -11.87 21.85
N ARG A 161 8.94 -11.84 21.87
CA ARG A 161 9.82 -12.23 20.75
C ARG A 161 9.65 -13.70 20.34
N ARG A 162 8.78 -14.46 21.02
CA ARG A 162 8.58 -15.91 20.86
C ARG A 162 7.96 -16.35 19.52
N PRO A 163 7.01 -15.62 18.89
CA PRO A 163 6.46 -16.08 17.61
C PRO A 163 7.53 -16.17 16.52
N TYR A 164 8.37 -15.14 16.38
CA TYR A 164 9.43 -15.11 15.36
C TYR A 164 10.51 -16.17 15.61
N LYS A 165 10.90 -16.39 16.86
CA LYS A 165 11.84 -17.45 17.24
C LYS A 165 11.29 -18.85 16.89
N ARG A 166 9.99 -19.08 17.11
CA ARG A 166 9.32 -20.36 16.83
C ARG A 166 9.16 -20.62 15.33
N MET A 167 8.85 -19.59 14.52
CA MET A 167 8.79 -19.69 13.06
C MET A 167 10.19 -20.00 12.47
N TYR A 168 11.22 -19.36 12.94
CA TYR A 168 12.59 -19.56 12.46
C TYR A 168 13.12 -20.97 12.79
N ILE A 169 12.80 -21.52 13.97
CA ILE A 169 13.18 -22.88 14.36
C ILE A 169 12.41 -23.92 13.54
N LYS A 170 11.12 -23.73 13.26
CA LYS A 170 10.35 -24.66 12.42
C LYS A 170 10.85 -24.72 10.98
N ASN A 171 11.29 -23.59 10.41
CA ASN A 171 11.83 -23.58 9.04
C ASN A 171 13.23 -24.22 8.96
N LYS A 172 14.05 -24.18 10.01
CA LYS A 172 15.35 -24.87 10.02
C LYS A 172 15.23 -26.40 10.11
N THR A 173 14.17 -26.90 10.69
CA THR A 173 13.92 -28.37 10.82
C THR A 173 13.25 -28.98 9.59
N ASN A 174 12.77 -28.18 8.63
CA ASN A 174 12.15 -28.65 7.38
C ASN A 174 13.06 -28.52 6.14
N ILE A 175 14.34 -28.18 6.34
CA ILE A 175 15.37 -28.21 5.28
C ILE A 175 16.37 -29.29 5.68
N GLY A 176 15.95 -30.52 5.52
CA GLY A 176 16.74 -31.72 5.66
C GLY A 176 16.25 -32.75 4.65
#